data_987e2ebb5081a840c01ce77734a9a18a
#
_entry.id   987e2ebb5081a840c01ce77734a9a18a
#
_cell.length_a   1.000
_cell.length_b   1.000
_cell.length_c   1.000
_cell.angle_alpha   90.00
_cell.angle_beta   90.00
_cell.angle_gamma   90.00
#
_symmetry.space_group_name_H-M   'P 1'
#
loop_
_entity.id
_entity.type
_entity.pdbx_description
1 polymer ?
#
loop_
_entity_poly.entity_id
_entity_poly.type
_entity_poly.pdbx_seq_one_letter_code
_entity_poly.pdbx_strand_id
1 'polypeptide(L)'
;PETWTKYAPAKYQDIAPKTVKLPDGTEVGRVLDSEMSCDVVLACDLDYDQYGRGRSSSWHYPDGSARPGTGDAIQRLQEQDRDGIDAEILYPAVGASRFLRPLLAKDPEAYLALVQAYNTWLGEEYCPVAPDRLLGNAVVPETGLEDAILEAKRCRDMGIRSMCLTNWPNGGAWYAPGDEKFFEAMVDLEMVNSPHS
;
A
#
# COMPACT_ATOMS: atom_id res chain seq x y z
N PRO A 1 1.02 -6.08 8.61
CA PRO A 1 2.15 -7.02 8.55
C PRO A 1 1.72 -8.40 8.08
N GLU A 2 0.65 -8.98 8.65
CA GLU A 2 0.12 -10.29 8.24
C GLU A 2 -0.51 -10.28 6.84
N THR A 3 -0.94 -9.12 6.38
CA THR A 3 -1.50 -8.87 5.06
C THR A 3 -0.67 -9.49 3.93
N TRP A 4 0.62 -9.19 3.93
CA TRP A 4 1.52 -9.68 2.89
C TRP A 4 1.69 -11.20 2.94
N THR A 5 1.87 -11.77 4.13
CA THR A 5 2.05 -13.21 4.29
C THR A 5 0.77 -13.99 4.00
N LYS A 6 -0.41 -13.40 4.24
CA LYS A 6 -1.70 -14.02 3.95
C LYS A 6 -1.94 -14.19 2.44
N TYR A 7 -1.59 -13.18 1.64
CA TYR A 7 -1.89 -13.13 0.21
C TYR A 7 -0.69 -13.44 -0.69
N ALA A 8 0.53 -13.40 -0.16
CA ALA A 8 1.72 -13.77 -0.92
C ALA A 8 1.74 -15.27 -1.23
N PRO A 9 2.13 -15.67 -2.46
CA PRO A 9 2.37 -17.08 -2.78
C PRO A 9 3.35 -17.70 -1.79
N ALA A 10 3.14 -18.99 -1.45
CA ALA A 10 3.93 -19.69 -0.43
C ALA A 10 5.46 -19.57 -0.63
N LYS A 11 5.92 -19.62 -1.89
CA LYS A 11 7.34 -19.47 -2.24
C LYS A 11 7.94 -18.08 -1.94
N TYR A 12 7.10 -17.06 -1.71
CA TYR A 12 7.55 -15.68 -1.44
C TYR A 12 7.21 -15.17 -0.03
N GLN A 13 6.56 -15.98 0.81
CA GLN A 13 6.18 -15.57 2.16
C GLN A 13 7.37 -15.19 3.04
N ASP A 14 8.51 -15.86 2.88
CA ASP A 14 9.71 -15.57 3.67
C ASP A 14 10.32 -14.20 3.36
N ILE A 15 10.18 -13.73 2.13
CA ILE A 15 10.70 -12.44 1.66
C ILE A 15 9.63 -11.34 1.65
N ALA A 16 8.39 -11.67 1.94
CA ALA A 16 7.30 -10.69 2.01
C ALA A 16 7.57 -9.64 3.12
N PRO A 17 7.07 -8.41 2.94
CA PRO A 17 7.17 -7.38 3.96
C PRO A 17 6.59 -7.85 5.28
N LYS A 18 7.33 -7.66 6.37
CA LYS A 18 6.92 -8.05 7.72
C LYS A 18 7.35 -7.02 8.75
N THR A 19 6.56 -6.89 9.80
CA THR A 19 6.93 -6.09 10.97
C THR A 19 7.82 -6.93 11.87
N VAL A 20 8.93 -6.36 12.28
CA VAL A 20 9.87 -6.97 13.22
C VAL A 20 9.98 -6.07 14.44
N LYS A 21 9.80 -6.64 15.62
CA LYS A 21 10.04 -5.95 16.89
C LYS A 21 11.50 -6.10 17.28
N LEU A 22 12.17 -4.97 17.46
CA LEU A 22 13.57 -4.91 17.89
C LEU A 22 13.70 -5.11 19.41
N PRO A 23 14.93 -5.41 19.92
CA PRO A 23 15.14 -5.62 21.36
C PRO A 23 14.78 -4.44 22.26
N ASP A 24 14.84 -3.22 21.74
CA ASP A 24 14.45 -1.97 22.44
C ASP A 24 12.93 -1.72 22.43
N GLY A 25 12.15 -2.61 21.80
CA GLY A 25 10.70 -2.51 21.68
C GLY A 25 10.20 -1.72 20.46
N THR A 26 11.09 -1.13 19.68
CA THR A 26 10.71 -0.47 18.42
C THR A 26 10.25 -1.49 17.38
N GLU A 27 9.37 -1.05 16.46
CA GLU A 27 8.93 -1.86 15.33
C GLU A 27 9.52 -1.31 14.03
N VAL A 28 9.98 -2.21 13.18
CA VAL A 28 10.47 -1.87 11.83
C VAL A 28 9.80 -2.75 10.79
N GLY A 29 9.52 -2.18 9.62
CA GLY A 29 9.18 -2.96 8.43
C GLY A 29 10.45 -3.55 7.83
N ARG A 30 10.45 -4.84 7.52
CA ARG A 30 11.60 -5.52 6.90
C ARG A 30 11.20 -6.18 5.60
N VAL A 31 11.99 -5.92 4.55
CA VAL A 31 11.96 -6.63 3.25
C VAL A 31 13.39 -6.98 2.88
N LEU A 32 13.69 -8.25 2.66
CA LEU A 32 15.07 -8.71 2.48
C LEU A 32 15.96 -8.19 3.62
N ASP A 33 17.06 -7.52 3.26
CA ASP A 33 18.01 -6.90 4.18
C ASP A 33 17.71 -5.42 4.45
N SER A 34 16.59 -4.90 3.91
CA SER A 34 16.20 -3.51 4.08
C SER A 34 15.22 -3.35 5.24
N GLU A 35 15.49 -2.37 6.08
CA GLU A 35 14.62 -1.98 7.19
C GLU A 35 14.04 -0.59 6.93
N MET A 36 12.76 -0.43 7.20
CA MET A 36 12.07 0.85 7.18
C MET A 36 11.57 1.15 8.59
N SER A 37 11.98 2.29 9.13
CA SER A 37 11.50 2.75 10.42
C SER A 37 9.98 2.99 10.35
N CYS A 38 9.30 2.67 11.45
CA CYS A 38 7.94 3.08 11.66
C CYS A 38 7.92 4.58 12.03
N ASP A 39 7.96 5.43 11.01
CA ASP A 39 7.75 6.86 11.20
C ASP A 39 6.26 7.19 11.06
N VAL A 40 5.42 6.54 11.86
CA VAL A 40 4.01 6.93 11.93
C VAL A 40 3.94 8.25 12.67
N VAL A 41 3.61 9.29 11.94
CA VAL A 41 3.19 10.54 12.55
C VAL A 41 1.81 10.29 13.14
N LEU A 42 1.74 10.14 14.44
CA LEU A 42 0.49 9.98 15.18
C LEU A 42 -0.20 11.33 15.31
N ALA A 43 -0.60 11.90 14.16
CA ALA A 43 -1.23 13.21 14.13
C ALA A 43 -2.55 13.27 14.92
N CYS A 44 -3.22 12.12 15.05
CA CYS A 44 -4.53 12.03 15.71
C CYS A 44 -4.48 11.90 17.24
N ASP A 45 -3.32 11.56 17.81
CA ASP A 45 -3.17 11.42 19.29
C ASP A 45 -2.37 12.57 19.92
N LEU A 46 -2.00 13.58 19.15
CA LEU A 46 -1.11 14.64 19.59
C LEU A 46 -1.79 16.01 19.49
N ASP A 47 -1.59 16.84 20.51
CA ASP A 47 -1.86 18.26 20.41
C ASP A 47 -1.02 18.88 19.29
N TYR A 48 -1.52 19.94 18.68
CA TYR A 48 -0.90 20.59 17.51
C TYR A 48 0.57 20.99 17.75
N ASP A 49 0.92 21.41 18.96
CA ASP A 49 2.29 21.78 19.34
C ASP A 49 3.22 20.57 19.53
N GLN A 50 2.66 19.37 19.63
CA GLN A 50 3.38 18.10 19.69
C GLN A 50 3.53 17.47 18.30
N TYR A 51 2.80 18.00 17.30
CA TYR A 51 2.89 17.56 15.93
C TYR A 51 4.34 17.66 15.44
N GLY A 52 4.89 16.56 14.95
CA GLY A 52 6.29 16.46 14.52
C GLY A 52 7.28 16.07 15.62
N ARG A 53 6.89 16.06 16.91
CA ARG A 53 7.66 15.47 18.00
C ARG A 53 7.24 14.05 18.34
N GLY A 54 6.01 13.68 17.98
CA GLY A 54 5.42 12.38 18.27
C GLY A 54 5.65 11.40 17.14
N ARG A 55 6.90 11.12 16.82
CA ARG A 55 7.22 9.95 16.02
C ARG A 55 7.06 8.72 16.90
N SER A 56 6.06 7.91 16.61
CA SER A 56 6.00 6.60 17.22
C SER A 56 6.96 5.66 16.49
N SER A 57 7.75 4.95 17.26
CA SER A 57 8.58 3.85 16.79
C SER A 57 7.80 2.52 16.72
N SER A 58 6.48 2.56 16.77
CA SER A 58 5.64 1.35 16.78
C SER A 58 4.26 1.62 16.21
N TRP A 59 3.73 0.68 15.41
CA TRP A 59 2.34 0.68 14.92
C TRP A 59 1.34 0.21 15.97
N HIS A 60 1.83 -0.39 17.05
CA HIS A 60 1.00 -0.92 18.13
C HIS A 60 1.35 -0.29 19.47
N TYR A 61 0.36 -0.26 20.36
CA TYR A 61 0.58 0.00 21.76
C TYR A 61 1.24 -1.22 22.46
N PRO A 62 1.79 -1.04 23.68
CA PRO A 62 2.40 -2.17 24.39
C PRO A 62 1.48 -3.36 24.65
N ASP A 63 0.16 -3.13 24.70
CA ASP A 63 -0.86 -4.18 24.86
C ASP A 63 -1.20 -4.91 23.55
N GLY A 64 -0.60 -4.50 22.43
CA GLY A 64 -0.79 -5.10 21.11
C GLY A 64 -1.94 -4.49 20.31
N SER A 65 -2.70 -3.55 20.85
CA SER A 65 -3.72 -2.83 20.07
C SER A 65 -3.08 -1.91 19.03
N ALA A 66 -3.75 -1.75 17.89
CA ALA A 66 -3.28 -0.87 16.84
C ALA A 66 -3.44 0.60 17.25
N ARG A 67 -2.44 1.42 16.90
CA ARG A 67 -2.52 2.86 17.10
C ARG A 67 -3.48 3.50 16.11
N PRO A 68 -3.99 4.72 16.37
CA PRO A 68 -4.79 5.45 15.40
C PRO A 68 -4.12 5.53 14.02
N GLY A 69 -4.89 5.30 12.96
CA GLY A 69 -4.42 5.29 11.58
C GLY A 69 -3.68 4.02 11.15
N THR A 70 -3.48 3.03 12.04
CA THR A 70 -2.73 1.80 11.73
C THR A 70 -3.55 0.51 11.85
N GLY A 71 -4.82 0.62 12.22
CA GLY A 71 -5.71 -0.50 12.45
C GLY A 71 -6.31 -1.10 11.17
N ASP A 72 -7.25 -2.00 11.39
CA ASP A 72 -8.05 -2.59 10.34
C ASP A 72 -9.10 -1.60 9.77
N ALA A 73 -9.88 -2.06 8.80
CA ALA A 73 -10.91 -1.25 8.17
C ALA A 73 -12.01 -0.80 9.14
N ILE A 74 -12.33 -1.60 10.16
CA ILE A 74 -13.34 -1.24 11.16
C ILE A 74 -12.84 -0.10 12.05
N GLN A 75 -11.60 -0.21 12.55
CA GLN A 75 -10.98 0.87 13.30
C GLN A 75 -10.91 2.16 12.48
N ARG A 76 -10.54 2.04 11.20
CA ARG A 76 -10.45 3.18 10.30
C ARG A 76 -11.78 3.91 10.12
N LEU A 77 -12.88 3.17 9.98
CA LEU A 77 -14.22 3.76 9.88
C LEU A 77 -14.64 4.48 11.16
N GLN A 78 -14.31 3.93 12.33
CA GLN A 78 -14.56 4.59 13.61
C GLN A 78 -13.76 5.90 13.75
N GLU A 79 -12.53 5.91 13.26
CA GLU A 79 -11.70 7.13 13.23
C GLU A 79 -12.28 8.17 12.26
N GLN A 80 -12.72 7.77 11.07
CA GLN A 80 -13.43 8.65 10.13
C GLN A 80 -14.68 9.26 10.74
N ASP A 81 -15.52 8.45 11.40
CA ASP A 81 -16.75 8.91 12.07
C ASP A 81 -16.43 9.94 13.15
N ARG A 82 -15.40 9.70 13.96
CA ARG A 82 -14.93 10.64 14.99
C ARG A 82 -14.44 11.96 14.41
N ASP A 83 -13.70 11.88 13.29
CA ASP A 83 -13.07 13.04 12.66
C ASP A 83 -13.99 13.75 11.65
N GLY A 84 -15.23 13.24 11.43
CA GLY A 84 -16.22 13.82 10.51
C GLY A 84 -15.83 13.63 9.03
N ILE A 85 -15.15 12.54 8.70
CA ILE A 85 -14.73 12.21 7.34
C ILE A 85 -15.74 11.24 6.73
N ASP A 86 -16.37 11.63 5.63
CA ASP A 86 -17.36 10.80 4.93
C ASP A 86 -16.72 9.65 4.16
N ALA A 87 -15.61 9.92 3.44
CA ALA A 87 -14.88 8.94 2.67
C ALA A 87 -13.42 9.38 2.45
N GLU A 88 -12.54 8.42 2.17
CA GLU A 88 -11.13 8.70 1.87
C GLU A 88 -10.59 7.83 0.72
N ILE A 89 -9.61 8.38 0.01
CA ILE A 89 -8.81 7.61 -0.94
C ILE A 89 -7.58 7.08 -0.21
N LEU A 90 -7.46 5.75 -0.19
CA LEU A 90 -6.39 5.03 0.51
C LEU A 90 -5.16 4.91 -0.38
N TYR A 91 -4.23 5.82 -0.23
CA TYR A 91 -2.95 5.71 -0.91
C TYR A 91 -2.09 4.61 -0.30
N PRO A 92 -1.42 3.79 -1.15
CA PRO A 92 -0.46 2.84 -0.63
C PRO A 92 0.63 3.61 0.13
N ALA A 93 1.00 3.11 1.31
CA ALA A 93 2.11 3.71 2.03
C ALA A 93 3.32 3.82 1.09
N VAL A 94 3.99 4.96 1.08
CA VAL A 94 5.19 5.21 0.24
C VAL A 94 6.20 4.07 0.37
N GLY A 95 6.19 3.38 1.52
CA GLY A 95 6.93 2.15 1.73
C GLY A 95 6.49 0.98 0.86
N ALA A 96 5.23 0.86 0.45
CA ALA A 96 4.80 -0.32 -0.31
C ALA A 96 5.47 -0.38 -1.68
N SER A 97 5.55 0.73 -2.41
CA SER A 97 6.20 0.77 -3.72
C SER A 97 7.73 0.89 -3.62
N ARG A 98 8.25 1.83 -2.82
CA ARG A 98 9.70 2.04 -2.67
C ARG A 98 10.38 0.89 -1.93
N PHE A 99 9.69 0.30 -0.96
CA PHE A 99 10.21 -0.77 -0.13
C PHE A 99 10.37 -2.09 -0.89
N LEU A 100 9.51 -2.33 -1.89
CA LEU A 100 9.62 -3.49 -2.77
C LEU A 100 10.62 -3.29 -3.93
N ARG A 101 11.03 -2.05 -4.22
CA ARG A 101 11.94 -1.76 -5.34
C ARG A 101 13.27 -2.53 -5.34
N PRO A 102 13.95 -2.75 -4.21
CA PRO A 102 15.15 -3.59 -4.19
C PRO A 102 14.87 -5.02 -4.67
N LEU A 103 13.65 -5.51 -4.49
CA LEU A 103 13.22 -6.82 -4.97
C LEU A 103 13.01 -6.81 -6.48
N LEU A 104 12.45 -5.74 -7.05
CA LEU A 104 12.28 -5.60 -8.51
C LEU A 104 13.58 -5.85 -9.27
N ALA A 105 14.70 -5.33 -8.77
CA ALA A 105 16.00 -5.51 -9.42
C ALA A 105 16.59 -6.93 -9.26
N LYS A 106 16.18 -7.67 -8.22
CA LYS A 106 16.71 -9.00 -7.90
C LYS A 106 15.82 -10.13 -8.43
N ASP A 107 14.53 -9.98 -8.28
CA ASP A 107 13.50 -10.98 -8.62
C ASP A 107 12.18 -10.25 -9.01
N PRO A 108 12.04 -9.87 -10.29
CA PRO A 108 10.84 -9.19 -10.78
C PRO A 108 9.55 -9.98 -10.58
N GLU A 109 9.62 -11.33 -10.64
CA GLU A 109 8.45 -12.20 -10.42
C GLU A 109 7.97 -12.12 -8.96
N ALA A 110 8.90 -12.16 -8.01
CA ALA A 110 8.58 -11.99 -6.59
C ALA A 110 8.01 -10.58 -6.31
N TYR A 111 8.60 -9.54 -6.91
CA TYR A 111 8.10 -8.18 -6.80
C TYR A 111 6.64 -8.08 -7.27
N LEU A 112 6.35 -8.57 -8.50
CA LEU A 112 5.00 -8.56 -9.05
C LEU A 112 4.01 -9.30 -8.14
N ALA A 113 4.38 -10.50 -7.68
CA ALA A 113 3.54 -11.30 -6.78
C ALA A 113 3.23 -10.59 -5.46
N LEU A 114 4.19 -9.84 -4.90
CA LEU A 114 3.97 -9.08 -3.68
C LEU A 114 3.13 -7.82 -3.91
N VAL A 115 3.29 -7.12 -5.03
CA VAL A 115 2.37 -6.03 -5.42
C VAL A 115 0.95 -6.57 -5.56
N GLN A 116 0.78 -7.70 -6.22
CA GLN A 116 -0.53 -8.35 -6.36
C GLN A 116 -1.12 -8.78 -5.03
N ALA A 117 -0.30 -9.27 -4.10
CA ALA A 117 -0.74 -9.62 -2.75
C ALA A 117 -1.30 -8.41 -1.99
N TYR A 118 -0.62 -7.25 -2.08
CA TYR A 118 -1.12 -6.00 -1.50
C TYR A 118 -2.42 -5.55 -2.13
N ASN A 119 -2.51 -5.53 -3.45
CA ASN A 119 -3.71 -5.11 -4.16
C ASN A 119 -4.89 -6.06 -3.90
N THR A 120 -4.63 -7.36 -3.74
CA THR A 120 -5.65 -8.35 -3.36
C THR A 120 -6.20 -8.07 -1.97
N TRP A 121 -5.33 -7.83 -0.98
CA TRP A 121 -5.76 -7.44 0.36
C TRP A 121 -6.64 -6.18 0.33
N LEU A 122 -6.20 -5.16 -0.42
CA LEU A 122 -6.92 -3.90 -0.52
C LEU A 122 -8.32 -4.08 -1.11
N GLY A 123 -8.42 -4.87 -2.20
CA GLY A 123 -9.67 -5.07 -2.95
C GLY A 123 -10.59 -6.14 -2.39
N GLU A 124 -10.08 -7.15 -1.69
CA GLU A 124 -10.89 -8.27 -1.21
C GLU A 124 -11.16 -8.23 0.30
N GLU A 125 -10.33 -7.52 1.07
CA GLU A 125 -10.47 -7.51 2.53
C GLU A 125 -10.74 -6.13 3.10
N TYR A 126 -9.96 -5.11 2.71
CA TYR A 126 -10.02 -3.81 3.35
C TYR A 126 -11.17 -2.94 2.83
N CYS A 127 -11.17 -2.62 1.54
CA CYS A 127 -12.17 -1.74 0.94
C CYS A 127 -13.59 -2.30 0.94
N PRO A 128 -13.85 -3.62 0.77
CA PRO A 128 -15.20 -4.18 0.78
C PRO A 128 -15.95 -4.01 2.09
N VAL A 129 -15.28 -3.68 3.20
CA VAL A 129 -15.94 -3.39 4.49
C VAL A 129 -16.86 -2.17 4.38
N ALA A 130 -16.47 -1.16 3.61
CA ALA A 130 -17.28 0.01 3.31
C ALA A 130 -16.86 0.61 1.95
N PRO A 131 -17.30 0.05 0.82
CA PRO A 131 -16.79 0.38 -0.50
C PRO A 131 -17.06 1.82 -0.95
N ASP A 132 -18.05 2.48 -0.33
CA ASP A 132 -18.38 3.88 -0.60
C ASP A 132 -17.56 4.87 0.26
N ARG A 133 -16.82 4.35 1.25
CA ARG A 133 -16.04 5.16 2.20
C ARG A 133 -14.54 4.88 2.13
N LEU A 134 -14.14 3.64 1.84
CA LEU A 134 -12.76 3.19 1.76
C LEU A 134 -12.40 2.97 0.29
N LEU A 135 -11.95 4.04 -0.37
CA LEU A 135 -11.67 4.03 -1.81
C LEU A 135 -10.21 3.63 -2.05
N GLY A 136 -9.99 2.39 -2.43
CA GLY A 136 -8.65 1.84 -2.64
C GLY A 136 -7.95 2.45 -3.85
N ASN A 137 -6.68 2.84 -3.67
CA ASN A 137 -5.78 3.26 -4.73
C ASN A 137 -4.65 2.21 -4.84
N ALA A 138 -4.81 1.25 -5.75
CA ALA A 138 -3.92 0.10 -5.89
C ALA A 138 -2.55 0.48 -6.47
N VAL A 139 -1.55 -0.33 -6.22
CA VAL A 139 -0.19 -0.12 -6.74
C VAL A 139 -0.09 -0.60 -8.17
N VAL A 140 0.40 0.25 -9.08
CA VAL A 140 0.79 -0.14 -10.43
C VAL A 140 2.13 -0.89 -10.36
N PRO A 141 2.25 -2.14 -10.84
CA PRO A 141 3.54 -2.82 -10.88
C PRO A 141 4.50 -2.16 -11.87
N GLU A 142 5.79 -2.18 -11.53
CA GLU A 142 6.87 -1.58 -12.34
C GLU A 142 7.61 -2.64 -13.19
N THR A 143 7.02 -3.82 -13.39
CA THR A 143 7.61 -4.92 -14.19
C THR A 143 7.41 -4.76 -15.69
N GLY A 144 6.64 -3.77 -16.09
CA GLY A 144 6.41 -3.44 -17.49
C GLY A 144 4.94 -3.18 -17.82
N LEU A 145 4.73 -2.67 -19.01
CA LEU A 145 3.42 -2.20 -19.47
C LEU A 145 2.34 -3.30 -19.48
N GLU A 146 2.70 -4.50 -19.90
CA GLU A 146 1.74 -5.62 -19.95
C GLU A 146 1.25 -6.01 -18.57
N ASP A 147 2.16 -6.16 -17.61
CA ASP A 147 1.81 -6.46 -16.22
C ASP A 147 0.98 -5.33 -15.58
N ALA A 148 1.31 -4.07 -15.89
CA ALA A 148 0.55 -2.92 -15.41
C ALA A 148 -0.91 -2.95 -15.89
N ILE A 149 -1.13 -3.25 -17.18
CA ILE A 149 -2.47 -3.35 -17.76
C ILE A 149 -3.25 -4.57 -17.21
N LEU A 150 -2.59 -5.71 -17.10
CA LEU A 150 -3.22 -6.91 -16.54
C LEU A 150 -3.62 -6.71 -15.08
N GLU A 151 -2.75 -6.06 -14.30
CA GLU A 151 -3.04 -5.75 -12.90
C GLU A 151 -4.16 -4.72 -12.76
N ALA A 152 -4.23 -3.71 -13.64
CA ALA A 152 -5.35 -2.77 -13.65
C ALA A 152 -6.70 -3.48 -13.87
N LYS A 153 -6.76 -4.40 -14.83
CA LYS A 153 -7.96 -5.24 -15.06
C LYS A 153 -8.33 -6.05 -13.84
N ARG A 154 -7.34 -6.71 -13.23
CA ARG A 154 -7.56 -7.52 -12.02
C ARG A 154 -8.08 -6.66 -10.85
N CYS A 155 -7.49 -5.49 -10.64
CA CYS A 155 -7.95 -4.54 -9.62
C CYS A 155 -9.38 -4.05 -9.87
N ARG A 156 -9.71 -3.78 -11.14
CA ARG A 156 -11.06 -3.39 -11.53
C ARG A 156 -12.10 -4.47 -11.22
N ASP A 157 -11.77 -5.74 -11.47
CA ASP A 157 -12.63 -6.88 -11.18
C ASP A 157 -12.86 -7.05 -9.67
N MET A 158 -11.92 -6.67 -8.82
CA MET A 158 -12.05 -6.61 -7.36
C MET A 158 -12.79 -5.35 -6.85
N GLY A 159 -13.27 -4.47 -7.75
CA GLY A 159 -13.99 -3.26 -7.37
C GLY A 159 -13.13 -2.02 -7.13
N ILE A 160 -11.82 -2.11 -7.25
CA ILE A 160 -10.91 -0.95 -7.15
C ILE A 160 -11.10 -0.06 -8.38
N ARG A 161 -11.14 1.26 -8.17
CA ARG A 161 -11.39 2.26 -9.21
C ARG A 161 -10.22 3.22 -9.44
N SER A 162 -9.16 3.09 -8.68
CA SER A 162 -7.99 3.96 -8.77
C SER A 162 -6.69 3.19 -8.63
N MET A 163 -5.68 3.61 -9.38
CA MET A 163 -4.32 3.06 -9.27
C MET A 163 -3.30 4.15 -9.01
N CYS A 164 -2.41 3.89 -8.08
CA CYS A 164 -1.29 4.75 -7.71
C CYS A 164 -0.11 4.52 -8.64
N LEU A 165 0.24 5.56 -9.37
CA LEU A 165 1.37 5.56 -10.29
C LEU A 165 2.58 6.21 -9.60
N THR A 166 3.55 5.42 -9.17
CA THR A 166 4.80 5.91 -8.54
C THR A 166 5.92 6.09 -9.55
N ASN A 167 5.88 5.34 -10.64
CA ASN A 167 6.71 5.46 -11.84
C ASN A 167 5.84 5.25 -13.07
N TRP A 168 6.45 5.43 -14.25
CA TRP A 168 5.75 5.17 -15.49
C TRP A 168 5.53 3.67 -15.71
N PRO A 169 4.42 3.26 -16.36
CA PRO A 169 4.09 1.84 -16.58
C PRO A 169 5.13 1.05 -17.35
N ASN A 170 5.95 1.73 -18.14
CA ASN A 170 7.10 1.12 -18.83
C ASN A 170 8.24 0.69 -17.87
N GLY A 171 8.12 0.97 -16.57
CA GLY A 171 9.16 0.73 -15.57
C GLY A 171 10.27 1.78 -15.51
N GLY A 172 10.21 2.79 -16.37
CA GLY A 172 11.18 3.88 -16.46
C GLY A 172 10.85 5.08 -15.60
N ALA A 173 11.85 5.94 -15.38
CA ALA A 173 11.68 7.20 -14.66
C ALA A 173 10.97 8.29 -15.49
N TRP A 174 10.79 8.08 -16.78
CA TRP A 174 10.23 9.04 -17.70
C TRP A 174 9.14 8.41 -18.56
N TYR A 175 8.14 9.22 -18.90
CA TYR A 175 7.11 8.85 -19.86
C TYR A 175 7.73 8.42 -21.20
N ALA A 176 7.19 7.35 -21.74
CA ALA A 176 7.49 6.88 -23.10
C ALA A 176 6.18 6.74 -23.90
N PRO A 177 6.21 6.90 -25.25
CA PRO A 177 5.00 6.80 -26.08
C PRO A 177 4.23 5.49 -25.91
N GLY A 178 4.90 4.40 -25.46
CA GLY A 178 4.26 3.13 -25.16
C GLY A 178 3.32 3.17 -23.96
N ASP A 179 3.52 4.11 -23.03
CA ASP A 179 2.67 4.25 -21.83
C ASP A 179 1.24 4.67 -22.17
N GLU A 180 0.99 5.27 -23.33
CA GLU A 180 -0.36 5.60 -23.81
C GLU A 180 -1.31 4.40 -23.71
N LYS A 181 -0.83 3.20 -24.04
CA LYS A 181 -1.64 1.97 -23.96
C LYS A 181 -2.15 1.69 -22.54
N PHE A 182 -1.38 2.05 -21.52
CA PHE A 182 -1.84 1.92 -20.13
C PHE A 182 -2.96 2.92 -19.85
N PHE A 183 -2.80 4.18 -20.28
CA PHE A 183 -3.82 5.20 -20.07
C PHE A 183 -5.10 4.92 -20.86
N GLU A 184 -4.98 4.42 -22.09
CA GLU A 184 -6.13 3.93 -22.87
C GLU A 184 -6.85 2.80 -22.13
N ALA A 185 -6.11 1.81 -21.59
CA ALA A 185 -6.70 0.73 -20.80
C ALA A 185 -7.40 1.26 -19.51
N MET A 186 -6.84 2.25 -18.83
CA MET A 186 -7.45 2.87 -17.66
C MET A 186 -8.78 3.57 -18.02
N VAL A 187 -8.83 4.24 -19.17
CA VAL A 187 -10.07 4.86 -19.70
C VAL A 187 -11.12 3.78 -19.98
N ASP A 188 -10.73 2.72 -20.70
CA ASP A 188 -11.64 1.61 -21.03
C ASP A 188 -12.18 0.89 -19.78
N LEU A 189 -11.39 0.81 -18.72
CA LEU A 189 -11.76 0.24 -17.43
C LEU A 189 -12.53 1.21 -16.52
N GLU A 190 -12.71 2.46 -16.94
CA GLU A 190 -13.29 3.53 -16.10
C GLU A 190 -12.55 3.66 -14.75
N MET A 191 -11.23 3.66 -14.80
CA MET A 191 -10.35 3.78 -13.62
C MET A 191 -9.58 5.09 -13.64
N VAL A 192 -9.27 5.60 -12.44
CA VAL A 192 -8.49 6.82 -12.24
C VAL A 192 -7.02 6.48 -12.04
N ASN A 193 -6.14 7.25 -12.67
CA ASN A 193 -4.72 7.28 -12.35
C ASN A 193 -4.43 8.37 -11.33
N SER A 194 -3.69 8.03 -10.29
CA SER A 194 -3.30 8.93 -9.24
C SER A 194 -1.77 8.94 -9.09
N PRO A 195 -1.05 9.82 -9.82
CA PRO A 195 0.39 9.94 -9.66
C PRO A 195 0.75 10.40 -8.23
N HIS A 196 1.68 9.68 -7.61
CA HIS A 196 2.15 9.98 -6.26
C HIS A 196 3.61 9.54 -6.09
N SER A 197 4.48 10.48 -5.66
CA SER A 197 5.91 10.24 -5.46
C SER A 197 6.37 10.60 -4.05
#